data_6511baaf3330c1884b62482150281f15
#
_entry.id   6511baaf3330c1884b62482150281f15
#
_cell.length_a   1.000
_cell.length_b   1.000
_cell.length_c   1.000
_cell.angle_alpha   90.00
_cell.angle_beta   90.00
_cell.angle_gamma   90.00
#
_symmetry.space_group_name_H-M   'P 1'
#
loop_
_entity.id
_entity.type
_entity.pdbx_description
1 polymer ?
#
loop_
_entity_poly.entity_id
_entity_poly.type
_entity_poly.pdbx_seq_one_letter_code
_entity_poly.pdbx_strand_id
1 'polypeptide(L)'
;MCIRDRYWDYRMLGFIFIFISSSMRSFFVGIGETKVLTYNSLVMSVVNIVLDWALIFGHLGLPALGIKGAAIASVCAEGASLLFFITYIRLRVDLKKYGMDMRDMLRWDGSVARSLLSISYFLMLQALMSQSVWTLFFFMLESLGEMSLGVASISRSVYNVLFIPIISYGTAVRTTTGQLMGADAADEIAPYLHRASRLSLGTAAVLAALVSLFASSVLRVFTDDPALITAAVPSMRVLCLSFVIASVGNMYFHAVGGVGSTQKVFRIELSGNIFYLLYAVAMVYLLRAPIAVCFTVEAIYFGIIAVRSYLFMRSGKWRGVHLV
;
A
#
# COMPACT_ATOMS: atom_id res chain seq x y z
N MET A 1 -29.25 10.29 12.26
CA MET A 1 -28.06 9.47 12.23
C MET A 1 -27.60 9.35 10.80
N CYS A 2 -26.34 9.76 10.51
CA CYS A 2 -25.82 9.74 9.15
C CYS A 2 -25.66 8.29 8.66
N ILE A 3 -25.86 8.03 7.37
CA ILE A 3 -25.66 6.69 6.74
C ILE A 3 -24.27 6.14 7.10
N ARG A 4 -23.27 7.02 7.14
CA ARG A 4 -21.90 6.73 7.51
C ARG A 4 -21.78 6.16 8.94
N ASP A 5 -22.49 6.70 9.91
CA ASP A 5 -22.39 6.31 11.32
C ASP A 5 -22.86 4.87 11.51
N ARG A 6 -24.00 4.52 10.87
CA ARG A 6 -24.50 3.13 10.89
C ARG A 6 -23.54 2.11 10.27
N TYR A 7 -22.75 2.50 9.25
CA TYR A 7 -21.73 1.64 8.68
C TYR A 7 -20.58 1.42 9.68
N TRP A 8 -20.11 2.49 10.32
CA TRP A 8 -18.99 2.45 11.26
C TRP A 8 -19.28 1.63 12.50
N ASP A 9 -20.50 1.70 13.06
CA ASP A 9 -20.89 0.93 14.25
C ASP A 9 -20.61 -0.57 14.09
N TYR A 10 -20.93 -1.13 12.94
CA TYR A 10 -20.67 -2.55 12.66
C TYR A 10 -19.23 -2.79 12.21
N ARG A 11 -18.65 -1.88 11.44
CA ARG A 11 -17.32 -2.03 10.86
C ARG A 11 -16.20 -2.05 11.91
N MET A 12 -16.38 -1.35 13.03
CA MET A 12 -15.41 -1.31 14.13
C MET A 12 -15.12 -2.70 14.71
N LEU A 13 -16.10 -3.60 14.75
CA LEU A 13 -15.90 -4.98 15.22
C LEU A 13 -14.92 -5.75 14.35
N GLY A 14 -14.82 -5.43 13.07
CA GLY A 14 -13.90 -6.07 12.13
C GLY A 14 -12.43 -5.77 12.41
N PHE A 15 -12.08 -4.66 13.08
CA PHE A 15 -10.68 -4.31 13.34
C PHE A 15 -9.95 -5.39 14.13
N ILE A 16 -10.60 -6.07 15.06
CA ILE A 16 -10.00 -7.16 15.84
C ILE A 16 -9.54 -8.28 14.88
N PHE A 17 -10.40 -8.68 13.95
CA PHE A 17 -10.09 -9.72 12.96
C PHE A 17 -8.98 -9.27 12.01
N ILE A 18 -8.99 -8.00 11.57
CA ILE A 18 -7.95 -7.43 10.69
C ILE A 18 -6.58 -7.47 11.38
N PHE A 19 -6.47 -7.04 12.64
CA PHE A 19 -5.18 -7.01 13.34
C PHE A 19 -4.61 -8.42 13.52
N ILE A 20 -5.42 -9.39 13.94
CA ILE A 20 -4.97 -10.76 14.13
C ILE A 20 -4.60 -11.39 12.76
N SER A 21 -5.44 -11.22 11.73
CA SER A 21 -5.16 -11.71 10.38
C SER A 21 -3.92 -11.06 9.77
N SER A 22 -3.66 -9.78 10.06
CA SER A 22 -2.45 -9.09 9.60
C SER A 22 -1.18 -9.69 10.21
N SER A 23 -1.21 -10.08 11.50
CA SER A 23 -0.09 -10.77 12.15
C SER A 23 0.16 -12.14 11.52
N MET A 24 -0.91 -12.92 11.26
CA MET A 24 -0.79 -14.22 10.58
C MET A 24 -0.25 -14.06 9.15
N ARG A 25 -0.71 -13.05 8.42
CA ARG A 25 -0.19 -12.70 7.09
C ARG A 25 1.31 -12.40 7.14
N SER A 26 1.75 -11.61 8.11
CA SER A 26 3.16 -11.26 8.29
C SER A 26 4.02 -12.49 8.56
N PHE A 27 3.52 -13.46 9.33
CA PHE A 27 4.19 -14.74 9.55
C PHE A 27 4.40 -15.50 8.23
N PHE A 28 3.36 -15.68 7.41
CA PHE A 28 3.48 -16.37 6.12
C PHE A 28 4.38 -15.65 5.12
N VAL A 29 4.37 -14.31 5.13
CA VAL A 29 5.30 -13.50 4.34
C VAL A 29 6.74 -13.75 4.81
N GLY A 30 6.98 -13.77 6.13
CA GLY A 30 8.31 -13.98 6.70
C GLY A 30 8.91 -15.34 6.34
N ILE A 31 8.13 -16.42 6.38
CA ILE A 31 8.59 -17.78 6.00
C ILE A 31 8.59 -18.02 4.48
N GLY A 32 8.15 -17.05 3.66
CA GLY A 32 8.14 -17.14 2.19
C GLY A 32 6.97 -17.93 1.60
N GLU A 33 5.99 -18.38 2.41
CA GLU A 33 4.82 -19.13 1.93
C GLU A 33 3.69 -18.19 1.47
N THR A 34 3.94 -17.41 0.43
CA THR A 34 3.00 -16.39 -0.06
C THR A 34 1.75 -16.98 -0.74
N LYS A 35 1.77 -18.24 -1.18
CA LYS A 35 0.59 -18.92 -1.77
C LYS A 35 -0.60 -18.94 -0.81
N VAL A 36 -0.34 -19.08 0.49
CA VAL A 36 -1.37 -19.07 1.53
C VAL A 36 -2.15 -17.74 1.51
N LEU A 37 -1.46 -16.63 1.27
CA LEU A 37 -2.09 -15.31 1.19
C LEU A 37 -3.05 -15.22 0.00
N THR A 38 -2.71 -15.83 -1.13
CA THR A 38 -3.59 -15.87 -2.31
C THR A 38 -4.86 -16.66 -2.00
N TYR A 39 -4.73 -17.85 -1.38
CA TYR A 39 -5.90 -18.63 -0.99
C TYR A 39 -6.76 -17.90 0.05
N ASN A 40 -6.14 -17.27 1.03
CA ASN A 40 -6.85 -16.45 2.02
C ASN A 40 -7.61 -15.29 1.39
N SER A 41 -6.97 -14.57 0.45
CA SER A 41 -7.62 -13.47 -0.27
C SER A 41 -8.80 -13.95 -1.11
N LEU A 42 -8.69 -15.12 -1.73
CA LEU A 42 -9.78 -15.73 -2.48
C LEU A 42 -10.97 -16.08 -1.56
N VAL A 43 -10.71 -16.75 -0.43
CA VAL A 43 -11.75 -17.08 0.55
C VAL A 43 -12.43 -15.82 1.06
N MET A 44 -11.65 -14.81 1.46
CA MET A 44 -12.20 -13.54 1.94
C MET A 44 -13.07 -12.85 0.88
N SER A 45 -12.61 -12.81 -0.37
CA SER A 45 -13.36 -12.17 -1.48
C SER A 45 -14.66 -12.92 -1.80
N VAL A 46 -14.62 -14.25 -1.87
CA VAL A 46 -15.82 -15.06 -2.14
C VAL A 46 -16.84 -14.88 -1.03
N VAL A 47 -16.42 -14.97 0.23
CA VAL A 47 -17.32 -14.79 1.37
C VAL A 47 -17.92 -13.37 1.36
N ASN A 48 -17.10 -12.34 1.09
CA ASN A 48 -17.57 -10.97 1.03
C ASN A 48 -18.61 -10.78 -0.08
N ILE A 49 -18.33 -11.20 -1.31
CA ILE A 49 -19.25 -11.07 -2.45
C ILE A 49 -20.58 -11.78 -2.19
N VAL A 50 -20.54 -13.02 -1.67
CA VAL A 50 -21.74 -13.80 -1.39
C VAL A 50 -22.59 -13.14 -0.29
N LEU A 51 -21.93 -12.70 0.78
CA LEU A 51 -22.65 -12.05 1.89
C LEU A 51 -23.13 -10.65 1.52
N ASP A 52 -22.39 -9.89 0.72
CA ASP A 52 -22.86 -8.61 0.19
C ASP A 52 -24.12 -8.79 -0.64
N TRP A 53 -24.12 -9.75 -1.55
CA TRP A 53 -25.30 -10.06 -2.37
C TRP A 53 -26.50 -10.51 -1.53
N ALA A 54 -26.25 -11.31 -0.49
CA ALA A 54 -27.31 -11.82 0.38
C ALA A 54 -27.84 -10.74 1.34
N LEU A 55 -26.98 -9.96 1.99
CA LEU A 55 -27.37 -9.03 3.07
C LEU A 55 -27.73 -7.62 2.56
N ILE A 56 -27.13 -7.17 1.45
CA ILE A 56 -27.48 -5.86 0.88
C ILE A 56 -28.87 -5.92 0.23
N PHE A 57 -29.09 -6.96 -0.59
CA PHE A 57 -30.28 -7.08 -1.41
C PHE A 57 -31.38 -7.97 -0.81
N GLY A 58 -31.10 -8.67 0.29
CA GLY A 58 -32.10 -9.52 0.96
C GLY A 58 -32.35 -10.85 0.27
N HIS A 59 -31.30 -11.46 -0.30
CA HIS A 59 -31.39 -12.79 -0.90
C HIS A 59 -31.16 -13.90 0.14
N LEU A 60 -31.41 -15.17 -0.27
CA LEU A 60 -31.28 -16.37 0.56
C LEU A 60 -32.15 -16.35 1.83
N GLY A 61 -33.27 -15.63 1.82
CA GLY A 61 -34.18 -15.53 2.96
C GLY A 61 -33.70 -14.56 4.07
N LEU A 62 -32.63 -13.81 3.81
CA LEU A 62 -32.12 -12.80 4.73
C LEU A 62 -32.79 -11.42 4.48
N PRO A 63 -32.93 -10.57 5.51
CA PRO A 63 -33.49 -9.24 5.32
C PRO A 63 -32.54 -8.34 4.52
N ALA A 64 -33.11 -7.48 3.66
CA ALA A 64 -32.37 -6.45 2.93
C ALA A 64 -31.89 -5.36 3.91
N LEU A 65 -30.65 -5.44 4.33
CA LEU A 65 -30.06 -4.51 5.32
C LEU A 65 -29.36 -3.30 4.67
N GLY A 66 -29.21 -3.29 3.34
CA GLY A 66 -28.51 -2.21 2.62
C GLY A 66 -27.08 -2.01 3.12
N ILE A 67 -26.73 -0.77 3.50
CA ILE A 67 -25.36 -0.41 3.94
C ILE A 67 -24.93 -1.15 5.23
N LYS A 68 -25.87 -1.45 6.14
CA LYS A 68 -25.55 -2.29 7.30
C LYS A 68 -25.15 -3.69 6.88
N GLY A 69 -25.83 -4.24 5.86
CA GLY A 69 -25.51 -5.53 5.27
C GLY A 69 -24.08 -5.59 4.73
N ALA A 70 -23.64 -4.55 4.03
CA ALA A 70 -22.26 -4.42 3.53
C ALA A 70 -21.22 -4.40 4.66
N ALA A 71 -21.49 -3.68 5.76
CA ALA A 71 -20.59 -3.65 6.91
C ALA A 71 -20.47 -5.03 7.58
N ILE A 72 -21.60 -5.70 7.79
CA ILE A 72 -21.63 -7.04 8.39
C ILE A 72 -20.93 -8.06 7.49
N ALA A 73 -21.21 -8.04 6.18
CA ALA A 73 -20.55 -8.92 5.21
C ALA A 73 -19.03 -8.78 5.24
N SER A 74 -18.53 -7.55 5.29
CA SER A 74 -17.10 -7.27 5.41
C SER A 74 -16.50 -7.84 6.69
N VAL A 75 -17.16 -7.66 7.84
CA VAL A 75 -16.71 -8.21 9.15
C VAL A 75 -16.72 -9.74 9.13
N CYS A 76 -17.74 -10.35 8.56
CA CYS A 76 -17.79 -11.81 8.40
C CYS A 76 -16.70 -12.34 7.47
N ALA A 77 -16.39 -11.62 6.39
CA ALA A 77 -15.29 -12.00 5.48
C ALA A 77 -13.92 -11.93 6.19
N GLU A 78 -13.71 -10.94 7.03
CA GLU A 78 -12.49 -10.83 7.86
C GLU A 78 -12.42 -11.95 8.91
N GLY A 79 -13.55 -12.30 9.53
CA GLY A 79 -13.66 -13.46 10.40
C GLY A 79 -13.34 -14.78 9.67
N ALA A 80 -13.86 -14.95 8.44
CA ALA A 80 -13.55 -16.10 7.60
C ALA A 80 -12.07 -16.17 7.22
N SER A 81 -11.44 -15.01 6.93
CA SER A 81 -10.00 -14.91 6.71
C SER A 81 -9.20 -15.39 7.92
N LEU A 82 -9.57 -14.97 9.13
CA LEU A 82 -8.91 -15.41 10.35
C LEU A 82 -9.09 -16.91 10.58
N LEU A 83 -10.30 -17.43 10.42
CA LEU A 83 -10.58 -18.87 10.53
C LEU A 83 -9.78 -19.68 9.52
N PHE A 84 -9.65 -19.19 8.29
CA PHE A 84 -8.81 -19.83 7.28
C PHE A 84 -7.34 -19.91 7.74
N PHE A 85 -6.75 -18.84 8.23
CA PHE A 85 -5.37 -18.86 8.72
C PHE A 85 -5.19 -19.82 9.90
N ILE A 86 -6.08 -19.79 10.88
CA ILE A 86 -6.01 -20.69 12.04
C ILE A 86 -6.10 -22.17 11.59
N THR A 87 -7.03 -22.47 10.69
CA THR A 87 -7.23 -23.82 10.17
C THR A 87 -6.01 -24.26 9.35
N TYR A 88 -5.49 -23.39 8.49
CA TYR A 88 -4.31 -23.69 7.68
C TYR A 88 -3.07 -23.95 8.54
N ILE A 89 -2.83 -23.12 9.56
CA ILE A 89 -1.72 -23.32 10.50
C ILE A 89 -1.84 -24.67 11.20
N ARG A 90 -3.03 -25.01 11.71
CA ARG A 90 -3.24 -26.29 12.42
C ARG A 90 -3.05 -27.52 11.54
N LEU A 91 -3.43 -27.43 10.27
CA LEU A 91 -3.45 -28.60 9.36
C LEU A 91 -2.19 -28.75 8.52
N ARG A 92 -1.48 -27.65 8.24
CA ARG A 92 -0.42 -27.65 7.21
C ARG A 92 0.93 -27.10 7.69
N VAL A 93 0.97 -26.41 8.82
CA VAL A 93 2.21 -25.81 9.31
C VAL A 93 2.71 -26.55 10.53
N ASP A 94 3.93 -27.08 10.43
CA ASP A 94 4.63 -27.61 11.60
C ASP A 94 5.31 -26.46 12.35
N LEU A 95 4.63 -25.92 13.35
CA LEU A 95 5.13 -24.83 14.18
C LEU A 95 6.42 -25.18 14.92
N LYS A 96 6.63 -26.45 15.24
CA LYS A 96 7.86 -26.90 15.93
C LYS A 96 9.11 -26.68 15.09
N LYS A 97 8.99 -26.76 13.75
CA LYS A 97 10.07 -26.45 12.81
C LYS A 97 10.58 -25.01 12.97
N TYR A 98 9.72 -24.10 13.42
CA TYR A 98 10.05 -22.69 13.65
C TYR A 98 10.31 -22.37 15.13
N GLY A 99 10.47 -23.39 15.97
CA GLY A 99 10.70 -23.22 17.41
C GLY A 99 9.50 -22.64 18.17
N MET A 100 8.30 -22.72 17.59
CA MET A 100 7.07 -22.19 18.18
C MET A 100 6.10 -23.31 18.56
N ASP A 101 5.45 -23.14 19.72
CA ASP A 101 4.29 -23.95 20.10
C ASP A 101 3.02 -23.06 20.04
N MET A 102 1.86 -23.66 19.82
CA MET A 102 0.57 -22.94 19.82
C MET A 102 0.33 -22.16 21.12
N ARG A 103 0.90 -22.61 22.23
CA ARG A 103 0.84 -21.94 23.53
C ARG A 103 1.71 -20.70 23.58
N ASP A 104 2.86 -20.70 22.89
CA ASP A 104 3.81 -19.59 22.86
C ASP A 104 3.26 -18.40 22.05
N MET A 105 2.40 -18.67 21.05
CA MET A 105 1.72 -17.60 20.29
C MET A 105 0.80 -16.72 21.15
N LEU A 106 0.34 -17.23 22.30
CA LEU A 106 -0.52 -16.48 23.24
C LEU A 106 0.27 -15.91 24.42
N ARG A 107 1.57 -16.18 24.50
CA ARG A 107 2.42 -15.74 25.59
C ARG A 107 2.86 -14.32 25.38
N TRP A 108 2.57 -13.44 26.35
CA TRP A 108 3.06 -12.07 26.32
C TRP A 108 4.52 -12.00 26.72
N ASP A 109 5.37 -11.52 25.80
CA ASP A 109 6.77 -11.21 26.09
C ASP A 109 7.00 -9.70 25.92
N GLY A 110 7.27 -9.01 27.02
CA GLY A 110 7.48 -7.57 27.06
C GLY A 110 8.75 -7.13 26.34
N SER A 111 9.77 -7.99 26.22
CA SER A 111 11.03 -7.67 25.53
C SER A 111 10.80 -7.67 24.02
N VAL A 112 10.11 -8.67 23.49
CA VAL A 112 9.71 -8.77 22.08
C VAL A 112 8.77 -7.62 21.73
N ALA A 113 7.79 -7.31 22.58
CA ALA A 113 6.86 -6.21 22.35
C ALA A 113 7.60 -4.86 22.25
N ARG A 114 8.58 -4.59 23.14
CA ARG A 114 9.38 -3.37 23.09
C ARG A 114 10.23 -3.28 21.82
N SER A 115 10.86 -4.38 21.41
CA SER A 115 11.63 -4.45 20.17
C SER A 115 10.75 -4.17 18.95
N LEU A 116 9.60 -4.83 18.84
CA LEU A 116 8.62 -4.60 17.76
C LEU A 116 8.13 -3.16 17.73
N LEU A 117 7.80 -2.57 18.89
CA LEU A 117 7.36 -1.17 18.96
C LEU A 117 8.45 -0.21 18.53
N SER A 118 9.72 -0.45 18.87
CA SER A 118 10.84 0.42 18.48
C SER A 118 11.03 0.45 16.96
N ILE A 119 10.83 -0.68 16.28
CA ILE A 119 10.91 -0.80 14.83
C ILE A 119 9.66 -0.20 14.17
N SER A 120 8.49 -0.52 14.71
CA SER A 120 7.20 -0.11 14.15
C SER A 120 6.93 1.38 14.31
N TYR A 121 7.45 2.02 15.36
CA TYR A 121 7.23 3.44 15.63
C TYR A 121 7.58 4.34 14.43
N PHE A 122 8.77 4.14 13.85
CA PHE A 122 9.18 4.94 12.69
C PHE A 122 8.33 4.66 11.44
N LEU A 123 7.88 3.41 11.27
CA LEU A 123 6.98 3.04 10.17
C LEU A 123 5.57 3.62 10.36
N MET A 124 5.08 3.67 11.60
CA MET A 124 3.81 4.32 11.92
C MET A 124 3.87 5.83 11.67
N LEU A 125 4.92 6.50 12.15
CA LEU A 125 5.13 7.93 11.88
C LEU A 125 5.22 8.22 10.39
N GLN A 126 5.94 7.37 9.64
CA GLN A 126 6.04 7.46 8.20
C GLN A 126 4.67 7.38 7.53
N ALA A 127 3.87 6.37 7.87
CA ALA A 127 2.55 6.17 7.28
C ALA A 127 1.59 7.33 7.60
N LEU A 128 1.57 7.81 8.84
CA LEU A 128 0.77 8.97 9.26
C LEU A 128 1.18 10.23 8.49
N MET A 129 2.48 10.50 8.42
CA MET A 129 3.01 11.66 7.72
C MET A 129 2.66 11.63 6.23
N SER A 130 2.89 10.50 5.54
CA SER A 130 2.58 10.38 4.11
C SER A 130 1.10 10.56 3.83
N GLN A 131 0.23 9.96 4.66
CA GLN A 131 -1.21 10.11 4.52
C GLN A 131 -1.66 11.55 4.79
N SER A 132 -1.06 12.23 5.77
CA SER A 132 -1.37 13.63 6.09
C SER A 132 -0.94 14.56 4.95
N VAL A 133 0.26 14.40 4.40
CA VAL A 133 0.77 15.20 3.29
C VAL A 133 -0.12 15.05 2.04
N TRP A 134 -0.54 13.82 1.75
CA TRP A 134 -1.47 13.54 0.65
C TRP A 134 -2.84 14.21 0.85
N THR A 135 -3.37 14.15 2.06
CA THR A 135 -4.64 14.80 2.42
C THR A 135 -4.54 16.33 2.30
N LEU A 136 -3.43 16.90 2.79
CA LEU A 136 -3.16 18.33 2.64
C LEU A 136 -3.08 18.77 1.19
N PHE A 137 -2.43 17.98 0.33
CA PHE A 137 -2.38 18.27 -1.11
C PHE A 137 -3.78 18.33 -1.73
N PHE A 138 -4.69 17.42 -1.36
CA PHE A 138 -6.06 17.46 -1.82
C PHE A 138 -6.80 18.72 -1.37
N PHE A 139 -6.65 19.14 -0.11
CA PHE A 139 -7.21 20.42 0.36
C PHE A 139 -6.63 21.63 -0.39
N MET A 140 -5.34 21.57 -0.73
CA MET A 140 -4.75 22.63 -1.56
C MET A 140 -5.38 22.66 -2.96
N LEU A 141 -5.60 21.50 -3.59
CA LEU A 141 -6.23 21.44 -4.93
C LEU A 141 -7.68 21.91 -4.92
N GLU A 142 -8.41 21.75 -3.82
CA GLU A 142 -9.77 22.27 -3.65
C GLU A 142 -9.81 23.78 -3.84
N SER A 143 -8.77 24.51 -3.42
CA SER A 143 -8.67 25.96 -3.62
C SER A 143 -8.59 26.41 -5.09
N LEU A 144 -8.28 25.46 -6.02
CA LEU A 144 -8.29 25.71 -7.46
C LEU A 144 -9.67 25.51 -8.12
N GLY A 145 -10.70 25.16 -7.32
CA GLY A 145 -12.09 25.00 -7.77
C GLY A 145 -12.55 23.54 -7.91
N GLU A 146 -13.86 23.36 -8.00
CA GLU A 146 -14.53 22.03 -8.04
C GLU A 146 -14.05 21.13 -9.18
N MET A 147 -13.83 21.71 -10.37
CA MET A 147 -13.33 20.96 -11.52
C MET A 147 -11.95 20.35 -11.21
N SER A 148 -11.06 21.10 -10.56
CA SER A 148 -9.73 20.63 -10.19
C SER A 148 -9.80 19.50 -9.17
N LEU A 149 -10.70 19.59 -8.18
CA LEU A 149 -10.92 18.54 -7.20
C LEU A 149 -11.48 17.26 -7.86
N GLY A 150 -12.41 17.41 -8.81
CA GLY A 150 -12.96 16.30 -9.59
C GLY A 150 -11.87 15.58 -10.39
N VAL A 151 -11.04 16.34 -11.12
CA VAL A 151 -9.88 15.81 -11.86
C VAL A 151 -8.92 15.08 -10.94
N ALA A 152 -8.62 15.66 -9.76
CA ALA A 152 -7.75 15.02 -8.77
C ALA A 152 -8.31 13.69 -8.28
N SER A 153 -9.59 13.64 -7.94
CA SER A 153 -10.24 12.45 -7.39
C SER A 153 -10.24 11.28 -8.39
N ILE A 154 -10.57 11.55 -9.67
CA ILE A 154 -10.58 10.52 -10.71
C ILE A 154 -9.16 10.07 -11.03
N SER A 155 -8.24 11.00 -11.21
CA SER A 155 -6.84 10.68 -11.50
C SER A 155 -6.22 9.84 -10.38
N ARG A 156 -6.56 10.13 -9.11
CA ARG A 156 -6.16 9.34 -7.95
C ARG A 156 -6.71 7.92 -8.02
N SER A 157 -7.97 7.75 -8.38
CA SER A 157 -8.59 6.43 -8.43
C SER A 157 -7.87 5.52 -9.43
N VAL A 158 -7.58 6.03 -10.63
CA VAL A 158 -6.79 5.32 -11.64
C VAL A 158 -5.37 5.05 -11.13
N TYR A 159 -4.73 6.05 -10.52
CA TYR A 159 -3.36 5.95 -10.02
C TYR A 159 -3.22 4.89 -8.93
N ASN A 160 -4.19 4.78 -8.02
CA ASN A 160 -4.20 3.74 -6.99
C ASN A 160 -4.23 2.33 -7.61
N VAL A 161 -5.02 2.11 -8.67
CA VAL A 161 -5.05 0.83 -9.38
C VAL A 161 -3.71 0.54 -10.05
N LEU A 162 -3.10 1.56 -10.70
CA LEU A 162 -1.79 1.42 -11.32
C LEU A 162 -0.69 1.05 -10.31
N PHE A 163 -0.79 1.54 -9.08
CA PHE A 163 0.22 1.29 -8.04
C PHE A 163 0.19 -0.12 -7.46
N ILE A 164 -0.87 -0.90 -7.66
CA ILE A 164 -1.00 -2.26 -7.11
C ILE A 164 0.20 -3.16 -7.45
N PRO A 165 0.64 -3.28 -8.72
CA PRO A 165 1.82 -4.08 -9.06
C PRO A 165 3.11 -3.58 -8.40
N ILE A 166 3.32 -2.27 -8.32
CA ILE A 166 4.54 -1.69 -7.73
C ILE A 166 4.60 -1.99 -6.23
N ILE A 167 3.48 -1.83 -5.51
CA ILE A 167 3.39 -2.17 -4.08
C ILE A 167 3.67 -3.66 -3.88
N SER A 168 3.16 -4.51 -4.75
CA SER A 168 3.38 -5.96 -4.70
C SER A 168 4.86 -6.32 -4.88
N TYR A 169 5.51 -5.75 -5.90
CA TYR A 169 6.96 -5.92 -6.09
C TYR A 169 7.76 -5.34 -4.91
N GLY A 170 7.38 -4.16 -4.42
CA GLY A 170 8.02 -3.53 -3.26
C GLY A 170 7.95 -4.42 -2.03
N THR A 171 6.78 -5.00 -1.74
CA THR A 171 6.60 -5.94 -0.62
C THR A 171 7.48 -7.18 -0.78
N ALA A 172 7.55 -7.76 -1.98
CA ALA A 172 8.44 -8.88 -2.28
C ALA A 172 9.91 -8.51 -2.08
N VAL A 173 10.33 -7.34 -2.57
CA VAL A 173 11.70 -6.83 -2.38
C VAL A 173 12.04 -6.68 -0.89
N ARG A 174 11.14 -6.07 -0.12
CA ARG A 174 11.34 -5.89 1.32
C ARG A 174 11.52 -7.21 2.03
N THR A 175 10.66 -8.19 1.75
CA THR A 175 10.70 -9.52 2.37
C THR A 175 11.96 -10.28 1.98
N THR A 176 12.25 -10.39 0.67
CA THR A 176 13.43 -11.13 0.20
C THR A 176 14.73 -10.48 0.69
N THR A 177 14.80 -9.15 0.73
CA THR A 177 15.97 -8.44 1.29
C THR A 177 16.16 -8.77 2.77
N GLY A 178 15.07 -8.82 3.55
CA GLY A 178 15.14 -9.24 4.95
C GLY A 178 15.57 -10.70 5.13
N GLN A 179 15.09 -11.61 4.28
CA GLN A 179 15.48 -13.02 4.29
C GLN A 179 16.96 -13.19 3.93
N LEU A 180 17.45 -12.48 2.90
CA LEU A 180 18.87 -12.51 2.52
C LEU A 180 19.79 -11.95 3.62
N MET A 181 19.35 -10.91 4.33
CA MET A 181 20.07 -10.40 5.51
C MET A 181 20.13 -11.45 6.63
N GLY A 182 19.02 -12.11 6.93
CA GLY A 182 18.96 -13.16 7.95
C GLY A 182 19.73 -14.43 7.60
N ALA A 183 20.00 -14.67 6.31
CA ALA A 183 20.77 -15.78 5.80
C ALA A 183 22.27 -15.46 5.59
N ASP A 184 22.75 -14.29 6.04
CA ASP A 184 24.10 -13.76 5.79
C ASP A 184 24.50 -13.68 4.30
N ALA A 185 23.50 -13.62 3.42
CA ALA A 185 23.67 -13.54 1.96
C ALA A 185 23.56 -12.09 1.44
N ALA A 186 24.15 -11.14 2.16
CA ALA A 186 24.06 -9.70 1.86
C ALA A 186 24.55 -9.33 0.44
N ASP A 187 25.49 -10.10 -0.13
CA ASP A 187 26.02 -9.85 -1.47
C ASP A 187 25.00 -10.15 -2.59
N GLU A 188 24.00 -10.97 -2.33
CA GLU A 188 22.94 -11.29 -3.28
C GLU A 188 21.87 -10.18 -3.39
N ILE A 189 21.83 -9.25 -2.44
CA ILE A 189 20.83 -8.19 -2.39
C ILE A 189 20.94 -7.27 -3.61
N ALA A 190 22.16 -6.86 -3.99
CA ALA A 190 22.34 -5.93 -5.10
C ALA A 190 21.93 -6.54 -6.47
N PRO A 191 22.34 -7.78 -6.84
CA PRO A 191 21.86 -8.44 -8.06
C PRO A 191 20.34 -8.66 -8.06
N TYR A 192 19.77 -9.08 -6.92
CA TYR A 192 18.34 -9.27 -6.77
C TYR A 192 17.58 -7.96 -7.00
N LEU A 193 18.00 -6.89 -6.33
CA LEU A 193 17.38 -5.57 -6.44
C LEU A 193 17.42 -5.03 -7.87
N HIS A 194 18.51 -5.28 -8.59
CA HIS A 194 18.64 -4.88 -9.98
C HIS A 194 17.63 -5.60 -10.89
N ARG A 195 17.46 -6.91 -10.69
CA ARG A 195 16.45 -7.72 -11.42
C ARG A 195 15.02 -7.26 -11.09
N ALA A 196 14.71 -7.06 -9.81
CA ALA A 196 13.41 -6.59 -9.37
C ALA A 196 13.08 -5.20 -9.93
N SER A 197 14.05 -4.28 -9.94
CA SER A 197 13.88 -2.94 -10.50
C SER A 197 13.63 -2.96 -12.01
N ARG A 198 14.32 -3.82 -12.77
CA ARG A 198 14.07 -3.98 -14.22
C ARG A 198 12.67 -4.52 -14.49
N LEU A 199 12.22 -5.53 -13.73
CA LEU A 199 10.89 -6.10 -13.86
C LEU A 199 9.82 -5.05 -13.54
N SER A 200 9.98 -4.33 -12.43
CA SER A 200 9.07 -3.26 -12.02
C SER A 200 9.02 -2.15 -13.07
N LEU A 201 10.17 -1.73 -13.60
CA LEU A 201 10.25 -0.72 -14.65
C LEU A 201 9.56 -1.16 -15.94
N GLY A 202 9.79 -2.40 -16.38
CA GLY A 202 9.13 -2.95 -17.57
C GLY A 202 7.62 -3.01 -17.42
N THR A 203 7.12 -3.51 -16.29
CA THR A 203 5.69 -3.53 -15.98
C THR A 203 5.10 -2.11 -15.93
N ALA A 204 5.79 -1.18 -15.26
CA ALA A 204 5.33 0.19 -15.16
C ALA A 204 5.33 0.92 -16.51
N ALA A 205 6.35 0.71 -17.34
CA ALA A 205 6.43 1.31 -18.67
C ALA A 205 5.28 0.83 -19.57
N VAL A 206 4.97 -0.47 -19.57
CA VAL A 206 3.86 -1.03 -20.34
C VAL A 206 2.51 -0.47 -19.86
N LEU A 207 2.26 -0.48 -18.54
CA LEU A 207 1.01 0.03 -17.98
C LEU A 207 0.87 1.55 -18.19
N ALA A 208 1.94 2.31 -17.99
CA ALA A 208 1.94 3.76 -18.23
C ALA A 208 1.67 4.07 -19.71
N ALA A 209 2.27 3.34 -20.64
CA ALA A 209 2.03 3.50 -22.07
C ALA A 209 0.56 3.20 -22.42
N LEU A 210 0.01 2.08 -21.95
CA LEU A 210 -1.38 1.70 -22.20
C LEU A 210 -2.36 2.76 -21.65
N VAL A 211 -2.17 3.17 -20.38
CA VAL A 211 -3.05 4.17 -19.76
C VAL A 211 -2.87 5.55 -20.39
N SER A 212 -1.67 5.94 -20.78
CA SER A 212 -1.44 7.23 -21.45
C SER A 212 -2.05 7.27 -22.86
N LEU A 213 -1.98 6.18 -23.62
CA LEU A 213 -2.56 6.06 -24.96
C LEU A 213 -4.09 6.02 -24.90
N PHE A 214 -4.65 5.28 -23.96
CA PHE A 214 -6.09 5.09 -23.80
C PHE A 214 -6.67 5.90 -22.63
N ALA A 215 -6.06 7.03 -22.27
CA ALA A 215 -6.41 7.80 -21.08
C ALA A 215 -7.91 8.14 -21.01
N SER A 216 -8.50 8.61 -22.11
CA SER A 216 -9.93 8.93 -22.15
C SER A 216 -10.83 7.69 -21.93
N SER A 217 -10.45 6.53 -22.46
CA SER A 217 -11.21 5.29 -22.27
C SER A 217 -11.12 4.76 -20.85
N VAL A 218 -9.93 4.87 -20.24
CA VAL A 218 -9.71 4.49 -18.83
C VAL A 218 -10.51 5.42 -17.90
N LEU A 219 -10.51 6.72 -18.17
CA LEU A 219 -11.23 7.69 -17.35
C LEU A 219 -12.76 7.51 -17.46
N ARG A 220 -13.29 7.07 -18.61
CA ARG A 220 -14.71 6.74 -18.78
C ARG A 220 -15.23 5.62 -17.87
N VAL A 221 -14.34 4.77 -17.36
CA VAL A 221 -14.74 3.75 -16.37
C VAL A 221 -15.13 4.38 -15.02
N PHE A 222 -14.65 5.60 -14.74
CA PHE A 222 -14.85 6.28 -13.47
C PHE A 222 -15.86 7.43 -13.55
N THR A 223 -16.12 7.97 -14.73
CA THR A 223 -17.07 9.09 -14.92
C THR A 223 -17.62 9.14 -16.33
N ASP A 224 -18.87 9.58 -16.47
CA ASP A 224 -19.53 9.83 -17.75
C ASP A 224 -19.46 11.31 -18.17
N ASP A 225 -18.88 12.20 -17.34
CA ASP A 225 -18.77 13.64 -17.66
C ASP A 225 -17.64 13.89 -18.68
N PRO A 226 -17.97 14.31 -19.93
CA PRO A 226 -16.98 14.54 -20.97
C PRO A 226 -16.02 15.70 -20.65
N ALA A 227 -16.51 16.73 -19.93
CA ALA A 227 -15.69 17.89 -19.58
C ALA A 227 -14.62 17.49 -18.57
N LEU A 228 -15.00 16.69 -17.58
CA LEU A 228 -14.11 16.17 -16.55
C LEU A 228 -13.07 15.20 -17.15
N ILE A 229 -13.48 14.32 -18.08
CA ILE A 229 -12.56 13.42 -18.79
C ILE A 229 -11.51 14.23 -19.56
N THR A 230 -11.94 15.22 -20.34
CA THR A 230 -11.03 16.05 -21.14
C THR A 230 -10.03 16.80 -20.27
N ALA A 231 -10.48 17.35 -19.15
CA ALA A 231 -9.63 18.04 -18.18
C ALA A 231 -8.65 17.11 -17.45
N ALA A 232 -9.00 15.83 -17.24
CA ALA A 232 -8.18 14.87 -16.51
C ALA A 232 -7.08 14.22 -17.36
N VAL A 233 -7.22 14.15 -18.69
CA VAL A 233 -6.22 13.51 -19.59
C VAL A 233 -4.79 14.05 -19.40
N PRO A 234 -4.54 15.37 -19.38
CA PRO A 234 -3.18 15.89 -19.16
C PRO A 234 -2.60 15.46 -17.80
N SER A 235 -3.41 15.54 -16.75
CA SER A 235 -3.02 15.11 -15.39
C SER A 235 -2.67 13.63 -15.35
N MET A 236 -3.45 12.78 -16.02
CA MET A 236 -3.22 11.35 -16.12
C MET A 236 -1.89 11.02 -16.81
N ARG A 237 -1.53 11.73 -17.88
CA ARG A 237 -0.25 11.54 -18.57
C ARG A 237 0.94 11.92 -17.69
N VAL A 238 0.84 13.01 -16.92
CA VAL A 238 1.87 13.38 -15.95
C VAL A 238 2.03 12.33 -14.85
N LEU A 239 0.92 11.81 -14.33
CA LEU A 239 0.94 10.73 -13.34
C LEU A 239 1.53 9.44 -13.89
N CYS A 240 1.29 9.10 -15.15
CA CYS A 240 1.93 7.96 -15.82
C CYS A 240 3.46 8.10 -15.86
N LEU A 241 3.98 9.30 -16.13
CA LEU A 241 5.42 9.56 -16.06
C LEU A 241 5.97 9.40 -14.64
N SER A 242 5.28 9.98 -13.66
CA SER A 242 5.62 9.85 -12.23
C SER A 242 5.62 8.39 -11.78
N PHE A 243 4.68 7.59 -12.27
CA PHE A 243 4.56 6.17 -12.01
C PHE A 243 5.77 5.36 -12.49
N VAL A 244 6.31 5.67 -13.68
CA VAL A 244 7.53 5.04 -14.18
C VAL A 244 8.73 5.37 -13.29
N ILE A 245 8.86 6.62 -12.84
CA ILE A 245 9.91 7.03 -11.89
C ILE A 245 9.74 6.29 -10.56
N ALA A 246 8.50 6.24 -10.06
CA ALA A 246 8.16 5.56 -8.81
C ALA A 246 8.51 4.08 -8.84
N SER A 247 8.38 3.40 -9.98
CA SER A 247 8.58 1.96 -10.11
C SER A 247 9.98 1.50 -9.68
N VAL A 248 11.00 2.25 -10.04
CA VAL A 248 12.39 1.98 -9.65
C VAL A 248 12.65 2.46 -8.23
N GLY A 249 12.20 3.68 -7.90
CA GLY A 249 12.41 4.29 -6.59
C GLY A 249 11.83 3.45 -5.45
N ASN A 250 10.63 2.90 -5.64
CA ASN A 250 9.99 2.03 -4.66
C ASN A 250 10.78 0.76 -4.37
N MET A 251 11.43 0.15 -5.37
CA MET A 251 12.23 -1.06 -5.15
C MET A 251 13.38 -0.77 -4.17
N TYR A 252 14.16 0.29 -4.42
CA TYR A 252 15.23 0.69 -3.52
C TYR A 252 14.72 1.13 -2.14
N PHE A 253 13.61 1.84 -2.09
CA PHE A 253 12.99 2.28 -0.84
C PHE A 253 12.53 1.12 0.04
N HIS A 254 11.87 0.13 -0.56
CA HIS A 254 11.47 -1.08 0.13
C HIS A 254 12.67 -1.92 0.59
N ALA A 255 13.76 -1.96 -0.19
CA ALA A 255 14.99 -2.63 0.22
C ALA A 255 15.62 -1.98 1.45
N VAL A 256 15.60 -0.64 1.57
CA VAL A 256 16.04 0.05 2.81
C VAL A 256 15.26 -0.42 4.02
N GLY A 257 13.95 -0.64 3.86
CA GLY A 257 13.11 -1.21 4.91
C GLY A 257 13.43 -2.68 5.20
N GLY A 258 13.74 -3.45 4.16
CA GLY A 258 14.09 -4.87 4.24
C GLY A 258 15.39 -5.14 5.01
N VAL A 259 16.40 -4.27 4.87
CA VAL A 259 17.64 -4.36 5.68
C VAL A 259 17.47 -3.86 7.13
N GLY A 260 16.25 -3.66 7.62
CA GLY A 260 15.96 -3.25 9.00
C GLY A 260 16.19 -1.77 9.31
N SER A 261 16.59 -0.95 8.34
CA SER A 261 16.94 0.47 8.56
C SER A 261 15.71 1.38 8.61
N THR A 262 14.75 1.13 9.51
CA THR A 262 13.46 1.85 9.59
C THR A 262 13.60 3.35 9.84
N GLN A 263 14.59 3.78 10.64
CA GLN A 263 14.91 5.20 10.83
C GLN A 263 15.35 5.87 9.52
N LYS A 264 16.08 5.15 8.66
CA LYS A 264 16.49 5.68 7.36
C LYS A 264 15.30 5.79 6.40
N VAL A 265 14.41 4.79 6.40
CA VAL A 265 13.13 4.84 5.68
C VAL A 265 12.39 6.11 6.05
N PHE A 266 12.17 6.34 7.35
CA PHE A 266 11.49 7.55 7.85
C PHE A 266 12.18 8.85 7.40
N ARG A 267 13.52 8.95 7.52
CA ARG A 267 14.26 10.16 7.13
C ARG A 267 14.24 10.42 5.62
N ILE A 268 14.25 9.37 4.80
CA ILE A 268 14.12 9.48 3.34
C ILE A 268 12.73 10.00 3.01
N GLU A 269 11.69 9.40 3.57
CA GLU A 269 10.30 9.78 3.39
C GLU A 269 10.04 11.22 3.87
N LEU A 270 10.50 11.58 5.07
CA LEU A 270 10.38 12.93 5.62
C LEU A 270 10.95 13.98 4.65
N SER A 271 12.12 13.71 4.09
CA SER A 271 12.71 14.63 3.11
C SER A 271 11.88 14.75 1.84
N GLY A 272 11.36 13.62 1.32
CA GLY A 272 10.46 13.63 0.18
C GLY A 272 9.21 14.45 0.44
N ASN A 273 8.58 14.27 1.60
CA ASN A 273 7.36 14.95 2.01
C ASN A 273 7.56 16.46 2.24
N ILE A 274 8.72 16.89 2.76
CA ILE A 274 9.04 18.32 2.89
C ILE A 274 9.09 18.98 1.50
N PHE A 275 9.82 18.39 0.57
CA PHE A 275 9.90 18.91 -0.81
C PHE A 275 8.55 18.82 -1.52
N TYR A 276 7.76 17.77 -1.28
CA TYR A 276 6.40 17.64 -1.78
C TYR A 276 5.54 18.82 -1.37
N LEU A 277 5.48 19.13 -0.07
CA LEU A 277 4.67 20.24 0.45
C LEU A 277 5.16 21.61 -0.05
N LEU A 278 6.46 21.84 -0.03
CA LEU A 278 7.02 23.10 -0.54
C LEU A 278 6.69 23.32 -2.01
N TYR A 279 6.83 22.28 -2.83
CA TYR A 279 6.48 22.34 -4.25
C TYR A 279 4.97 22.49 -4.46
N ALA A 280 4.15 21.76 -3.73
CA ALA A 280 2.69 21.87 -3.80
C ALA A 280 2.21 23.27 -3.46
N VAL A 281 2.71 23.87 -2.37
CA VAL A 281 2.41 25.26 -1.99
C VAL A 281 2.81 26.24 -3.09
N ALA A 282 4.01 26.09 -3.66
CA ALA A 282 4.48 26.94 -4.73
C ALA A 282 3.59 26.84 -5.99
N MET A 283 3.24 25.64 -6.42
CA MET A 283 2.43 25.43 -7.62
C MET A 283 0.97 25.88 -7.44
N VAL A 284 0.37 25.56 -6.29
CA VAL A 284 -1.06 25.82 -6.06
C VAL A 284 -1.31 27.28 -5.68
N TYR A 285 -0.55 27.84 -4.72
CA TYR A 285 -0.85 29.17 -4.17
C TYR A 285 -0.05 30.29 -4.80
N LEU A 286 1.24 30.07 -5.13
CA LEU A 286 2.06 31.13 -5.70
C LEU A 286 1.87 31.26 -7.22
N LEU A 287 1.91 30.15 -7.95
CA LEU A 287 1.85 30.12 -9.40
C LEU A 287 0.43 29.88 -9.94
N ARG A 288 -0.49 29.39 -9.12
CA ARG A 288 -1.84 28.97 -9.53
C ARG A 288 -1.81 28.12 -10.80
N ALA A 289 -0.87 27.17 -10.82
CA ALA A 289 -0.59 26.38 -12.00
C ALA A 289 -1.78 25.46 -12.35
N PRO A 290 -1.93 25.08 -13.64
CA PRO A 290 -2.91 24.08 -14.04
C PRO A 290 -2.70 22.78 -13.25
N ILE A 291 -3.80 22.06 -12.96
CA ILE A 291 -3.77 20.85 -12.13
C ILE A 291 -2.79 19.78 -12.63
N ALA A 292 -2.63 19.65 -13.95
CA ALA A 292 -1.65 18.73 -14.53
C ALA A 292 -0.21 19.06 -14.10
N VAL A 293 0.12 20.37 -13.97
CA VAL A 293 1.43 20.81 -13.49
C VAL A 293 1.56 20.56 -11.98
N CYS A 294 0.47 20.72 -11.21
CA CYS A 294 0.49 20.41 -9.78
C CYS A 294 0.85 18.92 -9.54
N PHE A 295 0.41 18.00 -10.39
CA PHE A 295 0.73 16.58 -10.27
C PHE A 295 2.19 16.22 -10.60
N THR A 296 3.00 17.13 -11.15
CA THR A 296 4.45 16.89 -11.29
C THR A 296 5.16 16.74 -9.93
N VAL A 297 4.50 17.15 -8.85
CA VAL A 297 4.97 16.94 -7.47
C VAL A 297 5.25 15.46 -7.18
N GLU A 298 4.46 14.54 -7.76
CA GLU A 298 4.66 13.10 -7.62
C GLU A 298 6.00 12.64 -8.22
N ALA A 299 6.36 13.17 -9.40
CA ALA A 299 7.65 12.86 -10.03
C ALA A 299 8.84 13.33 -9.19
N ILE A 300 8.74 14.52 -8.61
CA ILE A 300 9.78 15.09 -7.73
C ILE A 300 9.90 14.24 -6.47
N TYR A 301 8.79 13.94 -5.83
CA TYR A 301 8.75 13.11 -4.62
C TYR A 301 9.39 11.74 -4.84
N PHE A 302 8.93 10.99 -5.85
CA PHE A 302 9.49 9.68 -6.14
C PHE A 302 10.93 9.74 -6.64
N GLY A 303 11.31 10.82 -7.32
CA GLY A 303 12.70 11.09 -7.69
C GLY A 303 13.62 11.24 -6.48
N ILE A 304 13.21 12.01 -5.47
CA ILE A 304 13.96 12.20 -4.22
C ILE A 304 14.07 10.87 -3.47
N ILE A 305 12.97 10.13 -3.34
CA ILE A 305 12.95 8.81 -2.70
C ILE A 305 13.89 7.85 -3.45
N ALA A 306 13.82 7.81 -4.78
CA ALA A 306 14.66 6.95 -5.61
C ALA A 306 16.15 7.24 -5.40
N VAL A 307 16.55 8.50 -5.53
CA VAL A 307 17.96 8.91 -5.40
C VAL A 307 18.50 8.61 -4.00
N ARG A 308 17.77 9.01 -2.96
CA ARG A 308 18.24 8.82 -1.57
C ARG A 308 18.29 7.34 -1.17
N SER A 309 17.32 6.55 -1.59
CA SER A 309 17.31 5.11 -1.32
C SER A 309 18.41 4.40 -2.09
N TYR A 310 18.63 4.73 -3.36
CA TYR A 310 19.72 4.20 -4.17
C TYR A 310 21.09 4.52 -3.56
N LEU A 311 21.33 5.78 -3.18
CA LEU A 311 22.60 6.19 -2.58
C LEU A 311 22.86 5.47 -1.24
N PHE A 312 21.81 5.28 -0.43
CA PHE A 312 21.93 4.52 0.82
C PHE A 312 22.27 3.04 0.55
N MET A 313 21.56 2.39 -0.36
CA MET A 313 21.83 0.98 -0.68
C MET A 313 23.24 0.81 -1.29
N ARG A 314 23.67 1.74 -2.15
CA ARG A 314 25.01 1.73 -2.74
C ARG A 314 26.12 1.98 -1.70
N SER A 315 25.87 2.73 -0.65
CA SER A 315 26.87 3.06 0.37
C SER A 315 27.36 1.87 1.20
N GLY A 316 26.65 0.74 1.18
CA GLY A 316 26.97 -0.44 1.98
C GLY A 316 26.83 -0.28 3.50
N LYS A 317 26.46 0.91 4.00
CA LYS A 317 26.33 1.20 5.44
C LYS A 317 25.25 0.36 6.14
N TRP A 318 24.40 -0.29 5.41
CA TRP A 318 23.36 -1.18 5.91
C TRP A 318 23.87 -2.58 6.29
N ARG A 319 25.07 -3.00 5.80
CA ARG A 319 25.63 -4.34 6.06
C ARG A 319 25.96 -4.61 7.52
N GLY A 320 26.15 -3.56 8.32
CA GLY A 320 26.40 -3.67 9.76
C GLY A 320 25.16 -3.58 10.65
N VAL A 321 23.97 -3.57 10.07
CA VAL A 321 22.71 -3.54 10.83
C VAL A 321 22.35 -4.97 11.22
N HIS A 322 22.50 -5.30 12.50
CA HIS A 322 21.98 -6.56 13.02
C HIS A 322 20.45 -6.45 13.11
N LEU A 323 19.75 -7.36 12.43
CA LEU A 323 18.31 -7.56 12.64
C LEU A 323 18.13 -8.17 14.04
N VAL A 324 17.46 -7.47 14.92
CA VAL A 324 17.15 -7.92 16.29
C VAL A 324 16.09 -8.98 16.28
#